data_8cfab6d2cbbe09ec613201791fc6ded3
#
_entry.id   8cfab6d2cbbe09ec613201791fc6ded3
#
_cell.length_a   1.000
_cell.length_b   1.000
_cell.length_c   1.000
_cell.angle_alpha   90.00
_cell.angle_beta   90.00
_cell.angle_gamma   90.00
#
_symmetry.space_group_name_H-M   'P 1'
#
loop_
_entity.id
_entity.type
_entity.pdbx_description
1 polymer ?
#
loop_
_entity_poly.entity_id
_entity_poly.type
_entity_poly.pdbx_seq_one_letter_code
_entity_poly.pdbx_strand_id
1 'polypeptide(L)'
;MAEPWLELDAVLRERLRDVLREPPRPLTESELRSLLEEGRACILILGAELDRLEGRLAQLDCDPQASFSAITDAFRRVSEFRAHVEELRELLSGLETRAHEVRVAWQRQVVDRA
;
A
#
# COMPACT_ATOMS: atom_id res chain seq x y z
N MET A 1 6.64 -20.61 -4.49
CA MET A 1 7.38 -19.45 -5.02
C MET A 1 6.78 -18.17 -4.47
N ALA A 2 7.63 -17.30 -3.92
CA ALA A 2 7.19 -15.99 -3.50
C ALA A 2 6.78 -15.17 -4.73
N GLU A 3 5.64 -14.52 -4.66
CA GLU A 3 5.16 -13.65 -5.73
C GLU A 3 5.99 -12.36 -5.70
N PRO A 4 6.60 -11.94 -6.84
CA PRO A 4 7.53 -10.80 -6.85
C PRO A 4 6.97 -9.49 -6.30
N TRP A 5 5.68 -9.23 -6.51
CA TRP A 5 5.03 -8.02 -6.01
C TRP A 5 4.89 -7.99 -4.49
N LEU A 6 4.85 -9.16 -3.81
CA LEU A 6 4.83 -9.20 -2.35
C LEU A 6 6.16 -8.74 -1.76
N GLU A 7 7.27 -9.04 -2.42
CA GLU A 7 8.60 -8.55 -2.02
C GLU A 7 8.70 -7.03 -2.22
N LEU A 8 8.23 -6.54 -3.36
CA LEU A 8 8.21 -5.11 -3.65
C LEU A 8 7.33 -4.35 -2.65
N ASP A 9 6.16 -4.91 -2.34
CA ASP A 9 5.25 -4.35 -1.35
C ASP A 9 5.90 -4.30 0.05
N ALA A 10 6.56 -5.38 0.47
CA ALA A 10 7.24 -5.45 1.76
C ALA A 10 8.34 -4.38 1.87
N VAL A 11 9.18 -4.23 0.85
CA VAL A 11 10.23 -3.22 0.80
C VAL A 11 9.65 -1.82 0.85
N LEU A 12 8.61 -1.56 0.06
CA LEU A 12 7.95 -0.25 0.03
C LEU A 12 7.31 0.09 1.37
N ARG A 13 6.63 -0.85 2.02
CA ARG A 13 6.03 -0.65 3.34
C ARG A 13 7.08 -0.30 4.39
N GLU A 14 8.22 -0.99 4.39
CA GLU A 14 9.33 -0.68 5.30
C GLU A 14 9.89 0.72 5.08
N ARG A 15 10.05 1.13 3.83
CA ARG A 15 10.50 2.49 3.49
C ARG A 15 9.50 3.54 3.96
N LEU A 16 8.21 3.31 3.79
CA LEU A 16 7.15 4.21 4.25
C LEU A 16 7.10 4.30 5.77
N ARG A 17 7.22 3.17 6.48
CA ARG A 17 7.28 3.15 7.94
C ARG A 17 8.47 3.93 8.46
N ASP A 18 9.65 3.77 7.84
CA ASP A 18 10.87 4.49 8.22
C ASP A 18 10.69 6.00 8.07
N VAL A 19 10.06 6.44 6.99
CA VAL A 19 9.80 7.86 6.73
C VAL A 19 8.79 8.44 7.72
N LEU A 20 7.79 7.68 8.12
CA LEU A 20 6.68 8.14 8.97
C LEU A 20 6.94 7.96 10.46
N ARG A 21 8.02 7.29 10.86
CA ARG A 21 8.36 7.11 12.28
C ARG A 21 8.66 8.45 12.96
N GLU A 22 8.60 8.46 14.29
CA GLU A 22 8.94 9.66 15.07
C GLU A 22 10.32 9.54 15.73
N PRO A 23 11.21 10.56 15.59
CA PRO A 23 11.00 11.75 14.77
C PRO A 23 10.98 11.41 13.29
N PRO A 24 10.17 12.12 12.49
CA PRO A 24 10.07 11.82 11.07
C PRO A 24 11.39 12.12 10.36
N ARG A 25 11.78 11.20 9.47
CA ARG A 25 12.95 11.40 8.64
C ARG A 25 12.69 12.53 7.62
N PRO A 26 13.56 13.54 7.53
CA PRO A 26 13.38 14.57 6.51
C PRO A 26 13.55 14.00 5.11
N LEU A 27 12.67 14.42 4.19
CA LEU A 27 12.69 14.02 2.79
C LEU A 27 12.75 15.26 1.91
N THR A 28 13.45 15.14 0.79
CA THR A 28 13.35 16.13 -0.27
C THR A 28 11.99 16.01 -0.95
N GLU A 29 11.56 17.07 -1.61
CA GLU A 29 10.31 17.06 -2.39
C GLU A 29 10.35 15.97 -3.48
N SER A 30 11.51 15.80 -4.11
CA SER A 30 11.70 14.77 -5.14
C SER A 30 11.56 13.35 -4.59
N GLU A 31 12.15 13.06 -3.43
CA GLU A 31 12.02 11.76 -2.76
C GLU A 31 10.56 11.50 -2.35
N LEU A 32 9.88 12.51 -1.83
CA LEU A 32 8.49 12.43 -1.42
C LEU A 32 7.58 12.12 -2.61
N ARG A 33 7.76 12.82 -3.72
CA ARG A 33 7.01 12.60 -4.96
C ARG A 33 7.23 11.19 -5.49
N SER A 34 8.48 10.75 -5.51
CA SER A 34 8.86 9.41 -5.97
C SER A 34 8.19 8.31 -5.14
N LEU A 35 8.19 8.45 -3.81
CA LEU A 35 7.52 7.50 -2.90
C LEU A 35 6.01 7.48 -3.11
N LEU A 36 5.38 8.64 -3.31
CA LEU A 36 3.95 8.73 -3.59
C LEU A 36 3.60 8.02 -4.90
N GLU A 37 4.38 8.23 -5.95
CA GLU A 37 4.17 7.58 -7.24
C GLU A 37 4.33 6.07 -7.15
N GLU A 38 5.39 5.60 -6.49
CA GLU A 38 5.61 4.18 -6.26
C GLU A 38 4.47 3.56 -5.44
N GLY A 39 4.04 4.23 -4.39
CA GLY A 39 2.95 3.77 -3.53
C GLY A 39 1.63 3.64 -4.28
N ARG A 40 1.28 4.65 -5.08
CA ARG A 40 0.06 4.64 -5.90
C ARG A 40 0.08 3.54 -6.95
N ALA A 41 1.22 3.36 -7.63
CA ALA A 41 1.39 2.28 -8.60
C ALA A 41 1.26 0.91 -7.94
N CYS A 42 1.88 0.72 -6.78
CA CYS A 42 1.81 -0.53 -6.02
C CYS A 42 0.38 -0.84 -5.57
N ILE A 43 -0.37 0.14 -5.09
CA ILE A 43 -1.78 -0.02 -4.71
C ILE A 43 -2.64 -0.47 -5.89
N LEU A 44 -2.41 0.09 -7.07
CA LEU A 44 -3.15 -0.33 -8.27
C LEU A 44 -2.88 -1.78 -8.63
N ILE A 45 -1.63 -2.20 -8.59
CA ILE A 45 -1.23 -3.59 -8.89
C ILE A 45 -1.80 -4.56 -7.85
N LEU A 46 -1.62 -4.24 -6.56
CA LEU A 46 -2.10 -5.09 -5.47
C LEU A 46 -3.64 -5.13 -5.41
N GLY A 47 -4.30 -4.02 -5.68
CA GLY A 47 -5.76 -3.96 -5.75
C GLY A 47 -6.33 -4.83 -6.85
N ALA A 48 -5.71 -4.82 -8.04
CA ALA A 48 -6.11 -5.69 -9.15
C ALA A 48 -5.90 -7.18 -8.80
N GLU A 49 -4.79 -7.49 -8.15
CA GLU A 49 -4.51 -8.87 -7.69
C GLU A 49 -5.48 -9.32 -6.62
N LEU A 50 -5.84 -8.46 -5.69
CA LEU A 50 -6.85 -8.74 -4.68
C LEU A 50 -8.20 -9.05 -5.32
N ASP A 51 -8.63 -8.24 -6.30
CA ASP A 51 -9.88 -8.48 -7.03
C ASP A 51 -9.87 -9.85 -7.72
N ARG A 52 -8.74 -10.23 -8.30
CA ARG A 52 -8.56 -11.54 -8.93
C ARG A 52 -8.69 -12.67 -7.93
N LEU A 53 -8.07 -12.54 -6.75
CA LEU A 53 -8.13 -13.53 -5.68
C LEU A 53 -9.54 -13.65 -5.09
N GLU A 54 -10.24 -12.54 -4.91
CA GLU A 54 -11.62 -12.53 -4.45
C GLU A 54 -12.55 -13.21 -5.46
N GLY A 55 -12.35 -12.94 -6.76
CA GLY A 55 -13.09 -13.60 -7.83
C GLY A 55 -12.88 -15.10 -7.83
N ARG A 56 -11.64 -15.55 -7.65
CA ARG A 56 -11.32 -16.98 -7.54
C ARG A 56 -11.98 -17.63 -6.32
N LEU A 57 -11.96 -16.96 -5.18
CA LEU A 57 -12.62 -17.42 -3.96
C LEU A 57 -14.12 -17.61 -4.20
N ALA A 58 -14.77 -16.63 -4.84
CA ALA A 58 -16.18 -16.70 -5.17
C ALA A 58 -16.49 -17.88 -6.09
N GLN A 59 -15.64 -18.14 -7.08
CA GLN A 59 -15.79 -19.31 -7.98
C GLN A 59 -15.68 -20.63 -7.22
N LEU A 60 -14.69 -20.74 -6.31
CA LEU A 60 -14.51 -21.95 -5.49
C LEU A 60 -15.69 -22.18 -4.54
N ASP A 61 -16.22 -21.12 -3.96
CA ASP A 61 -17.35 -21.16 -3.03
C ASP A 61 -18.62 -21.67 -3.72
N CYS A 62 -18.77 -21.40 -5.02
CA CYS A 62 -19.90 -21.85 -5.83
C CYS A 62 -19.68 -23.20 -6.52
N ASP A 63 -18.48 -23.77 -6.44
CA ASP A 63 -18.12 -25.03 -7.11
C ASP A 63 -18.38 -26.23 -6.18
N PRO A 64 -19.37 -27.11 -6.50
CA PRO A 64 -19.66 -28.26 -5.66
C PRO A 64 -18.53 -29.30 -5.62
N GLN A 65 -17.57 -29.22 -6.56
CA GLN A 65 -16.39 -30.09 -6.61
C GLN A 65 -15.20 -29.56 -5.81
N ALA A 66 -15.24 -28.31 -5.39
CA ALA A 66 -14.14 -27.72 -4.62
C ALA A 66 -14.05 -28.34 -3.23
N SER A 67 -12.83 -28.68 -2.82
CA SER A 67 -12.59 -29.18 -1.47
C SER A 67 -12.69 -28.06 -0.45
N PHE A 68 -13.07 -28.42 0.78
CA PHE A 68 -13.08 -27.49 1.90
C PHE A 68 -11.69 -26.87 2.12
N SER A 69 -10.64 -27.68 1.99
CA SER A 69 -9.25 -27.22 2.11
C SER A 69 -8.92 -26.15 1.07
N ALA A 70 -9.32 -26.33 -0.18
CA ALA A 70 -9.08 -25.35 -1.25
C ALA A 70 -9.78 -24.02 -0.97
N ILE A 71 -11.01 -24.05 -0.49
CA ILE A 71 -11.79 -22.87 -0.11
C ILE A 71 -11.13 -22.14 1.05
N THR A 72 -10.72 -22.89 2.08
CA THR A 72 -10.07 -22.34 3.28
C THR A 72 -8.75 -21.67 2.92
N ASP A 73 -7.94 -22.31 2.08
CA ASP A 73 -6.65 -21.75 1.64
C ASP A 73 -6.85 -20.48 0.82
N ALA A 74 -7.82 -20.47 -0.08
CA ALA A 74 -8.17 -19.28 -0.87
C ALA A 74 -8.65 -18.13 0.01
N PHE A 75 -9.49 -18.43 0.99
CA PHE A 75 -9.98 -17.44 1.96
C PHE A 75 -8.84 -16.84 2.77
N ARG A 76 -7.92 -17.68 3.26
CA ARG A 76 -6.75 -17.22 4.01
C ARG A 76 -5.89 -16.28 3.16
N ARG A 77 -5.65 -16.67 1.91
CA ARG A 77 -4.84 -15.87 0.97
C ARG A 77 -5.48 -14.50 0.70
N VAL A 78 -6.79 -14.46 0.47
CA VAL A 78 -7.52 -13.20 0.31
C VAL A 78 -7.39 -12.33 1.55
N SER A 79 -7.57 -12.90 2.74
CA SER A 79 -7.49 -12.16 4.01
C SER A 79 -6.10 -11.57 4.24
N GLU A 80 -5.05 -12.34 4.01
CA GLU A 80 -3.66 -11.87 4.14
C GLU A 80 -3.36 -10.76 3.14
N PHE A 81 -3.78 -10.93 1.90
CA PHE A 81 -3.53 -9.96 0.84
C PHE A 81 -4.28 -8.64 1.09
N ARG A 82 -5.53 -8.74 1.53
CA ARG A 82 -6.33 -7.57 1.92
C ARG A 82 -5.67 -6.79 3.04
N ALA A 83 -5.12 -7.46 4.05
CA ALA A 83 -4.41 -6.81 5.15
C ALA A 83 -3.19 -6.03 4.65
N HIS A 84 -2.42 -6.58 3.71
CA HIS A 84 -1.28 -5.88 3.09
C HIS A 84 -1.71 -4.64 2.32
N VAL A 85 -2.78 -4.74 1.53
CA VAL A 85 -3.33 -3.61 0.76
C VAL A 85 -3.80 -2.49 1.70
N GLU A 86 -4.52 -2.84 2.76
CA GLU A 86 -5.02 -1.87 3.73
C GLU A 86 -3.87 -1.16 4.45
N GLU A 87 -2.85 -1.89 4.88
CA GLU A 87 -1.67 -1.32 5.52
C GLU A 87 -0.96 -0.33 4.58
N LEU A 88 -0.76 -0.72 3.32
CA LEU A 88 -0.12 0.14 2.34
C LEU A 88 -0.94 1.41 2.09
N ARG A 89 -2.27 1.31 2.02
CA ARG A 89 -3.14 2.47 1.88
C ARG A 89 -3.03 3.43 3.06
N GLU A 90 -2.98 2.91 4.28
CA GLU A 90 -2.80 3.72 5.49
C GLU A 90 -1.46 4.44 5.49
N LEU A 91 -0.38 3.73 5.16
CA LEU A 91 0.95 4.33 5.07
C LEU A 91 1.02 5.41 3.98
N LEU A 92 0.42 5.15 2.83
CA LEU A 92 0.38 6.12 1.74
C LEU A 92 -0.44 7.35 2.12
N SER A 93 -1.56 7.17 2.81
CA SER A 93 -2.38 8.28 3.32
C SER A 93 -1.58 9.14 4.30
N GLY A 94 -0.82 8.52 5.19
CA GLY A 94 0.09 9.23 6.11
C GLY A 94 1.15 10.04 5.36
N LEU A 95 1.71 9.47 4.30
CA LEU A 95 2.69 10.16 3.47
C LEU A 95 2.07 11.35 2.72
N GLU A 96 0.85 11.21 2.20
CA GLU A 96 0.12 12.30 1.54
C GLU A 96 -0.18 13.45 2.50
N THR A 97 -0.59 13.12 3.72
CA THR A 97 -0.83 14.12 4.77
C THR A 97 0.47 14.88 5.07
N ARG A 98 1.57 14.16 5.21
CA ARG A 98 2.88 14.77 5.46
C ARG A 98 3.32 15.65 4.30
N ALA A 99 3.12 15.22 3.06
CA ALA A 99 3.43 16.01 1.87
C ALA A 99 2.65 17.33 1.87
N HIS A 100 1.38 17.27 2.22
CA HIS A 100 0.54 18.45 2.34
C HIS A 100 1.06 19.42 3.41
N GLU A 101 1.41 18.92 4.58
CA GLU A 101 1.96 19.72 5.68
C GLU A 101 3.26 20.43 5.28
N VAL A 102 4.15 19.72 4.61
CA VAL A 102 5.41 20.27 4.11
C VAL A 102 5.16 21.40 3.12
N ARG A 103 4.23 21.22 2.19
CA ARG A 103 3.87 22.25 1.20
C ARG A 103 3.26 23.47 1.85
N VAL A 104 2.36 23.26 2.82
CA VAL A 104 1.75 24.39 3.57
C VAL A 104 2.80 25.17 4.33
N ALA A 105 3.72 24.49 5.02
CA ALA A 105 4.80 25.14 5.74
C ALA A 105 5.71 25.95 4.81
N TRP A 106 6.03 25.40 3.65
CA TRP A 106 6.84 26.09 2.65
C TRP A 106 6.13 27.33 2.09
N GLN A 107 4.84 27.24 1.78
CA GLN A 107 4.04 28.36 1.31
C GLN A 107 3.98 29.48 2.34
N ARG A 108 3.83 29.15 3.63
CA ARG A 108 3.87 30.15 4.71
C ARG A 108 5.21 30.88 4.77
N GLN A 109 6.32 30.16 4.61
CA GLN A 109 7.66 30.77 4.57
C GLN A 109 7.80 31.74 3.41
N VAL A 110 7.28 31.40 2.24
CA VAL A 110 7.33 32.26 1.05
C VAL A 110 6.49 33.52 1.27
N VAL A 111 5.30 33.38 1.84
CA VAL A 111 4.41 34.53 2.13
C VAL A 111 5.03 35.44 3.19
N ASP A 112 5.62 34.89 4.24
CA ASP A 112 6.25 35.67 5.31
C ASP A 112 7.49 36.45 4.84
N ARG A 113 8.13 35.99 3.75
CA ARG A 113 9.28 36.67 3.13
C ARG A 113 8.87 37.72 2.13
N ALA A 114 7.66 37.69 1.67
CA ALA A 114 7.13 38.72 0.77
C ALA A 114 6.57 39.88 1.58
#